data_234daaa76ff1917f4a2935268162d797
#
_entry.id   234daaa76ff1917f4a2935268162d797
#
_cell.length_a   1.000
_cell.length_b   1.000
_cell.length_c   1.000
_cell.angle_alpha   90.00
_cell.angle_beta   90.00
_cell.angle_gamma   90.00
#
_symmetry.space_group_name_H-M   'P 1'
#
loop_
_entity.id
_entity.type
_entity.pdbx_description
1 polymer ?
#
loop_
_entity_poly.entity_id
_entity_poly.type
_entity_poly.pdbx_seq_one_letter_code
_entity_poly.pdbx_strand_id
1 'polypeptide(L)'
;MTTLNDNDFYRQLIKELGYEPKFRKCDNFRLVQQIIKEYENKKITPVIVVDEANYLSRTILNDLKMILNFNMDSFDNYILILMGLPVLVSNLQGAAHEPFRQRIITSYNFEGLTNDETREYIYSKLEKAGGSTNIFDEGVIKAICNSSSNTPRVIDRTMDYALLIADKLNSTIITKEIIQKAIEQTIL
;
A
#
# COMPACT_ATOMS: atom_id res chain seq x y z
N MET A 1 5.89 -3.50 16.84
CA MET A 1 5.81 -2.29 15.98
C MET A 1 5.87 -1.08 16.87
N THR A 2 6.98 -0.36 16.84
CA THR A 2 7.08 0.95 17.49
C THR A 2 6.18 1.91 16.71
N THR A 3 5.13 2.40 17.35
CA THR A 3 4.38 3.55 16.85
C THR A 3 5.39 4.65 16.58
N LEU A 4 5.56 5.05 15.33
CA LEU A 4 6.43 6.16 14.97
C LEU A 4 6.00 7.37 15.81
N ASN A 5 6.91 7.88 16.62
CA ASN A 5 6.72 9.16 17.29
C ASN A 5 6.53 10.24 16.24
N ASP A 6 5.67 11.22 16.51
CA ASP A 6 5.38 12.32 15.58
C ASP A 6 6.66 13.00 15.05
N ASN A 7 7.70 13.13 15.88
CA ASN A 7 8.99 13.70 15.44
C ASN A 7 9.74 12.77 14.48
N ASP A 8 9.65 11.46 14.68
CA ASP A 8 10.32 10.48 13.80
C ASP A 8 9.69 10.47 12.41
N PHE A 9 8.36 10.66 12.31
CA PHE A 9 7.69 10.85 11.04
C PHE A 9 8.28 12.02 10.24
N TYR A 10 8.42 13.20 10.88
CA TYR A 10 9.01 14.36 10.21
C TYR A 10 10.47 14.16 9.86
N ARG A 11 11.24 13.52 10.74
CA ARG A 11 12.64 13.22 10.48
C ARG A 11 12.81 12.32 9.26
N GLN A 12 11.94 11.30 9.13
CA GLN A 12 11.95 10.42 7.97
C GLN A 12 11.54 11.17 6.70
N LEU A 13 10.46 11.93 6.74
CA LEU A 13 9.98 12.73 5.62
C LEU A 13 11.06 13.69 5.10
N ILE A 14 11.77 14.38 6.00
CA ILE A 14 12.83 15.32 5.64
C ILE A 14 14.00 14.58 4.98
N LYS A 15 14.38 13.41 5.47
CA LYS A 15 15.43 12.59 4.86
C LYS A 15 15.05 12.13 3.45
N GLU A 16 13.82 11.67 3.25
CA GLU A 16 13.33 11.28 1.92
C GLU A 16 13.31 12.46 0.94
N LEU A 17 13.09 13.68 1.45
CA LEU A 17 13.20 14.90 0.66
C LEU A 17 14.66 15.35 0.40
N GLY A 18 15.66 14.62 0.92
CA GLY A 18 17.09 14.89 0.71
C GLY A 18 17.71 15.93 1.63
N TYR A 19 17.08 16.21 2.78
CA TYR A 19 17.55 17.21 3.74
C TYR A 19 17.90 16.59 5.09
N GLU A 20 18.68 17.32 5.91
CA GLU A 20 19.04 16.91 7.27
C GLU A 20 17.97 17.34 8.28
N PRO A 21 17.35 16.39 9.02
CA PRO A 21 16.35 16.72 10.02
C PRO A 21 16.94 17.41 11.25
N LYS A 22 16.12 18.25 11.88
CA LYS A 22 16.45 18.91 13.14
C LYS A 22 16.12 18.03 14.35
N PHE A 23 16.51 18.47 15.54
CA PHE A 23 16.26 17.74 16.78
C PHE A 23 14.80 17.83 17.23
N ARG A 24 14.19 19.02 17.14
CA ARG A 24 12.83 19.28 17.66
C ARG A 24 11.78 19.12 16.56
N LYS A 25 10.59 18.58 16.93
CA LYS A 25 9.44 18.44 16.03
C LYS A 25 9.05 19.77 15.36
N CYS A 26 8.97 20.86 16.14
CA CYS A 26 8.57 22.17 15.60
C CYS A 26 9.54 22.70 14.54
N ASP A 27 10.83 22.43 14.68
CA ASP A 27 11.83 22.83 13.70
C ASP A 27 11.76 21.96 12.44
N ASN A 28 11.46 20.67 12.59
CA ASN A 28 11.20 19.76 11.49
C ASN A 28 9.93 20.16 10.72
N PHE A 29 8.86 20.50 11.41
CA PHE A 29 7.62 21.00 10.79
C PHE A 29 7.88 22.24 9.92
N ARG A 30 8.58 23.25 10.47
CA ARG A 30 8.96 24.44 9.72
C ARG A 30 9.89 24.14 8.54
N LEU A 31 10.81 23.19 8.72
CA LEU A 31 11.73 22.78 7.66
C LEU A 31 10.95 22.15 6.48
N VAL A 32 9.95 21.28 6.75
CA VAL A 32 9.10 20.74 5.68
C VAL A 32 8.39 21.83 4.91
N GLN A 33 7.85 22.84 5.61
CA GLN A 33 7.22 23.99 4.97
C GLN A 33 8.21 24.79 4.09
N GLN A 34 9.44 24.97 4.56
CA GLN A 34 10.51 25.63 3.79
C GLN A 34 10.88 24.84 2.53
N ILE A 35 11.04 23.53 2.67
CA ILE A 35 11.36 22.64 1.54
C ILE A 35 10.26 22.70 0.47
N ILE A 36 8.99 22.62 0.87
CA ILE A 36 7.86 22.74 -0.06
C ILE A 36 7.92 24.07 -0.80
N LYS A 37 8.18 25.17 -0.09
CA LYS A 37 8.33 26.51 -0.69
C LYS A 37 9.52 26.61 -1.66
N GLU A 38 10.62 25.93 -1.36
CA GLU A 38 11.76 25.85 -2.29
C GLU A 38 11.40 25.12 -3.59
N TYR A 39 10.61 24.04 -3.50
CA TYR A 39 10.10 23.32 -4.68
C TYR A 39 9.14 24.21 -5.49
N GLU A 40 8.24 24.94 -4.82
CA GLU A 40 7.33 25.91 -5.45
C GLU A 40 8.11 26.96 -6.26
N ASN A 41 9.14 27.57 -5.66
CA ASN A 41 10.01 28.53 -6.33
C ASN A 41 10.70 27.95 -7.57
N LYS A 42 10.97 26.64 -7.58
CA LYS A 42 11.50 25.91 -8.73
C LYS A 42 10.43 25.44 -9.71
N LYS A 43 9.15 25.76 -9.47
CA LYS A 43 7.98 25.27 -10.23
C LYS A 43 7.88 23.73 -10.25
N ILE A 44 8.25 23.09 -9.16
CA ILE A 44 8.18 21.63 -8.95
C ILE A 44 7.10 21.37 -7.92
N THR A 45 6.14 20.53 -8.23
CA THR A 45 5.13 20.06 -7.27
C THR A 45 5.59 18.71 -6.70
N PRO A 46 6.04 18.64 -5.44
CA PRO A 46 6.41 17.38 -4.82
C PRO A 46 5.19 16.51 -4.58
N VAL A 47 5.35 15.20 -4.75
CA VAL A 47 4.33 14.19 -4.42
C VAL A 47 4.80 13.45 -3.17
N ILE A 48 4.05 13.58 -2.09
CA ILE A 48 4.32 12.90 -0.82
C ILE A 48 3.37 11.71 -0.73
N VAL A 49 3.94 10.51 -0.72
CA VAL A 49 3.20 9.26 -0.56
C VAL A 49 3.45 8.70 0.83
N VAL A 50 2.40 8.50 1.59
CA VAL A 50 2.46 7.89 2.92
C VAL A 50 1.76 6.55 2.86
N ASP A 51 2.54 5.49 2.88
CA ASP A 51 2.03 4.12 3.00
C ASP A 51 1.73 3.78 4.46
N GLU A 52 0.82 2.84 4.69
CA GLU A 52 0.34 2.45 6.03
C GLU A 52 -0.18 3.66 6.86
N ALA A 53 -0.81 4.63 6.18
CA ALA A 53 -1.29 5.87 6.80
C ALA A 53 -2.33 5.65 7.91
N ASN A 54 -2.89 4.44 8.02
CA ASN A 54 -3.74 4.03 9.15
C ASN A 54 -3.03 4.03 10.50
N TYR A 55 -1.69 4.02 10.53
CA TYR A 55 -0.88 4.16 11.75
C TYR A 55 -0.50 5.59 12.09
N LEU A 56 -0.83 6.57 11.24
CA LEU A 56 -0.57 7.97 11.54
C LEU A 56 -1.36 8.42 12.76
N SER A 57 -0.69 9.13 13.66
CA SER A 57 -1.36 9.77 14.78
C SER A 57 -2.30 10.88 14.30
N ARG A 58 -3.33 11.16 15.10
CA ARG A 58 -4.23 12.28 14.85
C ARG A 58 -3.47 13.62 14.75
N THR A 59 -2.40 13.75 15.50
CA THR A 59 -1.54 14.93 15.48
C THR A 59 -0.88 15.11 14.11
N ILE A 60 -0.30 14.03 13.56
CA ILE A 60 0.34 14.07 12.23
C ILE A 60 -0.69 14.41 11.15
N LEU A 61 -1.88 13.80 11.17
CA LEU A 61 -2.94 14.13 10.22
C LEU A 61 -3.34 15.60 10.28
N ASN A 62 -3.46 16.17 11.49
CA ASN A 62 -3.73 17.59 11.66
C ASN A 62 -2.58 18.47 11.17
N ASP A 63 -1.35 18.10 11.45
CA ASP A 63 -0.15 18.82 11.01
C ASP A 63 -0.03 18.80 9.48
N LEU A 64 -0.27 17.65 8.83
CA LEU A 64 -0.31 17.55 7.37
C LEU A 64 -1.36 18.49 6.74
N LYS A 65 -2.53 18.59 7.37
CA LYS A 65 -3.55 19.58 6.98
C LYS A 65 -3.03 21.02 7.10
N MET A 66 -2.28 21.33 8.18
CA MET A 66 -1.72 22.68 8.35
C MET A 66 -0.64 22.99 7.31
N ILE A 67 0.12 21.99 6.89
CA ILE A 67 1.08 22.13 5.78
C ILE A 67 0.35 22.43 4.47
N LEU A 68 -0.79 21.79 4.20
CA LEU A 68 -1.64 22.08 3.03
C LEU A 68 -2.20 23.52 3.02
N ASN A 69 -2.28 24.17 4.19
CA ASN A 69 -2.86 25.50 4.34
C ASN A 69 -1.83 26.63 4.43
N PHE A 70 -0.55 26.33 4.30
CA PHE A 70 0.51 27.28 4.61
C PHE A 70 0.51 28.52 3.69
N ASN A 71 0.03 28.39 2.45
CA ASN A 71 -0.17 29.51 1.56
C ASN A 71 -1.67 29.82 1.45
N MET A 72 -2.09 30.98 1.95
CA MET A 72 -3.48 31.48 1.88
C MET A 72 -3.97 31.69 0.43
N ASP A 73 -3.10 31.57 -0.54
CA ASP A 73 -3.39 31.70 -1.97
C ASP A 73 -3.47 30.32 -2.63
N SER A 74 -4.59 29.99 -3.10
CA SER A 74 -5.16 29.14 -4.17
C SER A 74 -4.28 28.13 -4.94
N PHE A 75 -3.08 27.79 -4.54
CA PHE A 75 -2.22 26.82 -5.22
C PHE A 75 -1.86 25.67 -4.31
N ASP A 76 -2.17 24.46 -4.75
CA ASP A 76 -1.73 23.23 -4.12
C ASP A 76 -0.22 23.03 -4.36
N ASN A 77 0.59 23.38 -3.37
CA ASN A 77 2.06 23.38 -3.48
C ASN A 77 2.65 21.98 -3.42
N TYR A 78 1.86 20.96 -3.13
CA TYR A 78 2.26 19.56 -3.15
C TYR A 78 1.04 18.63 -3.25
N ILE A 79 1.25 17.41 -3.67
CA ILE A 79 0.25 16.35 -3.70
C ILE A 79 0.50 15.40 -2.53
N LEU A 80 -0.54 15.13 -1.74
CA LEU A 80 -0.48 14.14 -0.66
C LEU A 80 -1.33 12.93 -1.04
N ILE A 81 -0.69 11.75 -1.04
CA ILE A 81 -1.33 10.47 -1.25
C ILE A 81 -1.22 9.66 0.05
N LEU A 82 -2.35 9.34 0.65
CA LEU A 82 -2.42 8.45 1.81
C LEU A 82 -2.88 7.08 1.35
N MET A 83 -2.06 6.06 1.60
CA MET A 83 -2.41 4.67 1.35
C MET A 83 -2.47 3.93 2.68
N GLY A 84 -3.38 2.96 2.81
CA GLY A 84 -3.52 2.19 4.03
C GLY A 84 -4.72 1.27 4.02
N LEU A 85 -4.91 0.55 5.11
CA LEU A 85 -6.02 -0.35 5.30
C LEU A 85 -7.37 0.39 5.35
N PRO A 86 -8.51 -0.27 5.11
CA PRO A 86 -9.85 0.35 5.15
C PRO A 86 -10.16 1.10 6.45
N VAL A 87 -9.52 0.72 7.56
CA VAL A 87 -9.63 1.43 8.85
C VAL A 87 -9.17 2.90 8.75
N LEU A 88 -8.30 3.25 7.78
CA LEU A 88 -7.93 4.64 7.52
C LEU A 88 -9.16 5.49 7.17
N VAL A 89 -10.04 4.96 6.34
CA VAL A 89 -11.30 5.65 5.97
C VAL A 89 -12.15 5.88 7.22
N SER A 90 -12.32 4.85 8.05
CA SER A 90 -13.08 4.96 9.32
C SER A 90 -12.44 6.00 10.25
N ASN A 91 -11.12 6.02 10.37
CA ASN A 91 -10.41 7.01 11.18
C ASN A 91 -10.67 8.45 10.67
N LEU A 92 -10.65 8.64 9.35
CA LEU A 92 -10.88 9.94 8.73
C LEU A 92 -12.34 10.38 8.79
N GLN A 93 -13.31 9.47 8.97
CA GLN A 93 -14.74 9.80 9.11
C GLN A 93 -15.08 10.52 10.43
N GLY A 94 -14.23 10.45 11.43
CA GLY A 94 -14.43 11.15 12.71
C GLY A 94 -14.62 12.67 12.51
N ALA A 95 -15.50 13.29 13.30
CA ALA A 95 -15.81 14.74 13.22
C ALA A 95 -14.56 15.62 13.29
N ALA A 96 -13.56 15.19 14.06
CA ALA A 96 -12.29 15.91 14.20
C ALA A 96 -11.48 16.02 12.88
N HIS A 97 -11.73 15.15 11.92
CA HIS A 97 -11.04 15.13 10.61
C HIS A 97 -11.87 15.71 9.47
N GLU A 98 -13.05 16.27 9.75
CA GLU A 98 -13.89 16.89 8.73
C GLU A 98 -13.14 17.94 7.88
N PRO A 99 -12.36 18.86 8.45
CA PRO A 99 -11.60 19.82 7.64
C PRO A 99 -10.49 19.19 6.79
N PHE A 100 -10.02 18.00 7.15
CA PHE A 100 -9.09 17.21 6.32
C PHE A 100 -9.84 16.52 5.17
N ARG A 101 -11.01 15.91 5.47
CA ARG A 101 -11.84 15.25 4.44
C ARG A 101 -12.27 16.20 3.33
N GLN A 102 -12.62 17.44 3.66
CA GLN A 102 -13.01 18.46 2.68
C GLN A 102 -11.93 18.78 1.64
N ARG A 103 -10.66 18.32 1.88
CA ARG A 103 -9.54 18.49 0.97
C ARG A 103 -9.18 17.23 0.20
N ILE A 104 -9.86 16.13 0.50
CA ILE A 104 -9.68 14.88 -0.26
C ILE A 104 -10.38 15.07 -1.61
N ILE A 105 -9.60 15.19 -2.66
CA ILE A 105 -10.09 15.35 -4.03
C ILE A 105 -10.64 14.06 -4.57
N THR A 106 -9.98 12.93 -4.26
CA THR A 106 -10.39 11.61 -4.72
C THR A 106 -10.07 10.54 -3.68
N SER A 107 -10.87 9.49 -3.67
CA SER A 107 -10.67 8.31 -2.84
C SER A 107 -10.87 7.08 -3.73
N TYR A 108 -9.98 6.14 -3.62
CA TYR A 108 -10.03 4.88 -4.35
C TYR A 108 -9.93 3.71 -3.38
N ASN A 109 -10.83 2.74 -3.53
CA ASN A 109 -10.79 1.49 -2.78
C ASN A 109 -10.25 0.39 -3.70
N PHE A 110 -9.09 -0.17 -3.33
CA PHE A 110 -8.52 -1.32 -4.02
C PHE A 110 -9.25 -2.58 -3.56
N GLU A 111 -10.06 -3.11 -4.44
CA GLU A 111 -10.65 -4.44 -4.27
C GLU A 111 -9.66 -5.52 -4.74
N GLY A 112 -9.95 -6.78 -4.43
CA GLY A 112 -9.21 -7.90 -5.00
C GLY A 112 -9.36 -7.94 -6.52
N LEU A 113 -8.51 -8.73 -7.18
CA LEU A 113 -8.61 -8.98 -8.61
C LEU A 113 -9.95 -9.68 -8.95
N THR A 114 -10.43 -9.51 -10.16
CA THR A 114 -11.48 -10.38 -10.70
C THR A 114 -10.94 -11.80 -10.94
N ASN A 115 -11.81 -12.76 -11.18
CA ASN A 115 -11.38 -14.14 -11.48
C ASN A 115 -10.54 -14.23 -12.77
N ASP A 116 -10.86 -13.41 -13.77
CA ASP A 116 -10.09 -13.38 -15.02
C ASP A 116 -8.73 -12.71 -14.83
N GLU A 117 -8.68 -11.59 -14.12
CA GLU A 117 -7.43 -10.92 -13.75
C GLU A 117 -6.56 -11.82 -12.85
N THR A 118 -7.14 -12.61 -11.94
CA THR A 118 -6.42 -13.59 -11.13
C THR A 118 -5.78 -14.66 -12.00
N ARG A 119 -6.49 -15.16 -13.01
CA ARG A 119 -5.94 -16.12 -13.98
C ARG A 119 -4.75 -15.52 -14.74
N GLU A 120 -4.94 -14.33 -15.30
CA GLU A 120 -3.89 -13.63 -16.04
C GLU A 120 -2.68 -13.33 -15.16
N TYR A 121 -2.91 -12.92 -13.91
CA TYR A 121 -1.86 -12.68 -12.93
C TYR A 121 -1.02 -13.93 -12.67
N ILE A 122 -1.65 -15.08 -12.42
CA ILE A 122 -0.96 -16.36 -12.18
C ILE A 122 -0.14 -16.75 -13.43
N TYR A 123 -0.74 -16.69 -14.60
CA TYR A 123 -0.08 -17.08 -15.85
C TYR A 123 1.11 -16.16 -16.16
N SER A 124 0.92 -14.84 -16.05
CA SER A 124 2.01 -13.87 -16.25
C SER A 124 3.20 -14.11 -15.29
N LYS A 125 2.93 -14.49 -14.05
CA LYS A 125 4.00 -14.81 -13.08
C LYS A 125 4.74 -16.08 -13.44
N LEU A 126 4.02 -17.13 -13.84
CA LEU A 126 4.64 -18.39 -14.28
C LEU A 126 5.51 -18.19 -15.52
N GLU A 127 5.00 -17.49 -16.51
CA GLU A 127 5.75 -17.17 -17.74
C GLU A 127 7.03 -16.38 -17.46
N LYS A 128 6.93 -15.36 -16.60
CA LYS A 128 8.10 -14.57 -16.16
C LYS A 128 9.14 -15.40 -15.41
N ALA A 129 8.70 -16.47 -14.73
CA ALA A 129 9.59 -17.43 -14.09
C ALA A 129 10.12 -18.51 -15.06
N GLY A 130 9.74 -18.49 -16.34
CA GLY A 130 10.10 -19.49 -17.34
C GLY A 130 9.29 -20.78 -17.25
N GLY A 131 8.19 -20.79 -16.48
CA GLY A 131 7.30 -21.92 -16.32
C GLY A 131 6.24 -22.01 -17.41
N SER A 132 5.60 -23.19 -17.52
CA SER A 132 4.47 -23.41 -18.44
C SER A 132 3.15 -23.16 -17.72
N THR A 133 2.19 -22.60 -18.43
CA THR A 133 0.81 -22.41 -17.93
C THR A 133 -0.01 -23.71 -17.92
N ASN A 134 0.50 -24.79 -18.54
CA ASN A 134 -0.16 -26.08 -18.65
C ASN A 134 0.05 -26.98 -17.40
N ILE A 135 0.54 -26.41 -16.31
CA ILE A 135 0.78 -27.17 -15.05
C ILE A 135 -0.47 -27.31 -14.17
N PHE A 136 -1.58 -26.68 -14.55
CA PHE A 136 -2.80 -26.70 -13.75
C PHE A 136 -3.82 -27.72 -14.27
N ASP A 137 -4.35 -28.51 -13.36
CA ASP A 137 -5.53 -29.32 -13.61
C ASP A 137 -6.81 -28.44 -13.64
N GLU A 138 -7.88 -28.99 -14.21
CA GLU A 138 -9.16 -28.28 -14.32
C GLU A 138 -9.70 -27.87 -12.96
N GLY A 139 -10.10 -26.60 -12.85
CA GLY A 139 -10.70 -26.01 -11.65
C GLY A 139 -9.71 -25.57 -10.57
N VAL A 140 -8.40 -25.76 -10.73
CA VAL A 140 -7.37 -25.30 -9.77
C VAL A 140 -7.40 -23.77 -9.66
N ILE A 141 -7.41 -23.06 -10.77
CA ILE A 141 -7.47 -21.58 -10.78
C ILE A 141 -8.73 -21.08 -10.05
N LYS A 142 -9.88 -21.73 -10.27
CA LYS A 142 -11.11 -21.38 -9.57
C LYS A 142 -11.03 -21.61 -8.07
N ALA A 143 -10.33 -22.66 -7.63
CA ALA A 143 -10.09 -22.93 -6.20
C ALA A 143 -9.22 -21.83 -5.58
N ILE A 144 -8.18 -21.37 -6.29
CA ILE A 144 -7.33 -20.26 -5.86
C ILE A 144 -8.17 -18.98 -5.74
N CYS A 145 -8.96 -18.62 -6.74
CA CYS A 145 -9.82 -17.43 -6.70
C CYS A 145 -10.72 -17.43 -5.46
N ASN A 146 -11.39 -18.56 -5.20
CA ASN A 146 -12.31 -18.68 -4.08
C ASN A 146 -11.65 -18.59 -2.71
N SER A 147 -10.43 -19.13 -2.55
CA SER A 147 -9.73 -19.16 -1.27
C SER A 147 -8.95 -17.90 -0.96
N SER A 148 -8.45 -17.21 -1.98
CA SER A 148 -7.59 -16.04 -1.83
C SER A 148 -8.36 -14.72 -1.74
N SER A 149 -9.69 -14.75 -1.92
CA SER A 149 -10.49 -13.53 -2.16
C SER A 149 -9.84 -12.65 -3.24
N ASN A 150 -9.18 -13.28 -4.19
CA ASN A 150 -8.47 -12.64 -5.30
C ASN A 150 -7.41 -11.60 -4.86
N THR A 151 -6.85 -11.79 -3.67
CA THR A 151 -5.80 -10.90 -3.13
C THR A 151 -4.43 -11.36 -3.62
N PRO A 152 -3.63 -10.55 -4.36
CA PRO A 152 -2.37 -10.98 -4.97
C PRO A 152 -1.40 -11.64 -4.00
N ARG A 153 -1.21 -11.08 -2.80
CA ARG A 153 -0.33 -11.66 -1.77
C ARG A 153 -0.77 -13.07 -1.34
N VAL A 154 -2.08 -13.31 -1.24
CA VAL A 154 -2.62 -14.62 -0.86
C VAL A 154 -2.48 -15.59 -2.02
N ILE A 155 -2.71 -15.14 -3.25
CA ILE A 155 -2.50 -15.92 -4.47
C ILE A 155 -1.05 -16.39 -4.55
N ASP A 156 -0.09 -15.46 -4.41
CA ASP A 156 1.34 -15.80 -4.45
C ASP A 156 1.70 -16.87 -3.42
N ARG A 157 1.29 -16.66 -2.17
CA ARG A 157 1.57 -17.58 -1.08
C ARG A 157 0.97 -18.98 -1.31
N THR A 158 -0.25 -19.03 -1.83
CA THR A 158 -0.92 -20.29 -2.18
C THR A 158 -0.18 -21.00 -3.32
N MET A 159 0.26 -20.25 -4.32
CA MET A 159 1.04 -20.80 -5.44
C MET A 159 2.40 -21.31 -4.99
N ASP A 160 3.11 -20.57 -4.15
CA ASP A 160 4.40 -21.01 -3.61
C ASP A 160 4.26 -22.35 -2.86
N TYR A 161 3.25 -22.47 -1.99
CA TYR A 161 2.98 -23.74 -1.31
C TYR A 161 2.57 -24.86 -2.28
N ALA A 162 1.75 -24.55 -3.30
CA ALA A 162 1.34 -25.55 -4.28
C ALA A 162 2.53 -26.10 -5.07
N LEU A 163 3.45 -25.23 -5.50
CA LEU A 163 4.68 -25.62 -6.20
C LEU A 163 5.60 -26.46 -5.29
N LEU A 164 5.77 -26.08 -4.02
CA LEU A 164 6.56 -26.84 -3.05
C LEU A 164 5.97 -28.23 -2.78
N ILE A 165 4.64 -28.35 -2.71
CA ILE A 165 3.97 -29.65 -2.50
C ILE A 165 4.10 -30.50 -3.77
N ALA A 166 3.92 -29.92 -4.96
CA ALA A 166 4.06 -30.60 -6.23
C ALA A 166 5.48 -31.18 -6.38
N ASP A 167 6.51 -30.39 -6.06
CA ASP A 167 7.91 -30.81 -6.08
C ASP A 167 8.15 -32.01 -5.15
N LYS A 168 7.69 -31.93 -3.89
CA LYS A 168 7.80 -33.05 -2.92
C LYS A 168 7.13 -34.34 -3.38
N LEU A 169 6.07 -34.24 -4.17
CA LEU A 169 5.33 -35.35 -4.73
C LEU A 169 5.86 -35.80 -6.10
N ASN A 170 6.91 -35.14 -6.62
CA ASN A 170 7.42 -35.34 -7.99
C ASN A 170 6.30 -35.20 -9.05
N SER A 171 5.34 -34.32 -8.80
CA SER A 171 4.24 -34.07 -9.72
C SER A 171 4.57 -32.89 -10.64
N THR A 172 4.38 -33.05 -11.94
CA THR A 172 4.52 -32.00 -12.96
C THR A 172 3.24 -31.19 -13.13
N ILE A 173 2.15 -31.60 -12.49
CA ILE A 173 0.84 -30.97 -12.59
C ILE A 173 0.34 -30.65 -11.18
N ILE A 174 -0.21 -29.45 -11.00
CA ILE A 174 -0.87 -29.04 -9.76
C ILE A 174 -2.34 -29.50 -9.84
N THR A 175 -2.65 -30.52 -9.04
CA THR A 175 -4.00 -31.09 -8.94
C THR A 175 -4.83 -30.35 -7.90
N LYS A 176 -6.13 -30.67 -7.84
CA LYS A 176 -7.04 -30.13 -6.81
C LYS A 176 -6.59 -30.49 -5.39
N GLU A 177 -6.04 -31.71 -5.19
CA GLU A 177 -5.55 -32.16 -3.89
C GLU A 177 -4.33 -31.36 -3.45
N ILE A 178 -3.43 -31.05 -4.37
CA ILE A 178 -2.23 -30.24 -4.10
C ILE A 178 -2.66 -28.82 -3.69
N ILE A 179 -3.55 -28.22 -4.47
CA ILE A 179 -3.99 -26.85 -4.18
C ILE A 179 -4.79 -26.76 -2.88
N GLN A 180 -5.60 -27.76 -2.54
CA GLN A 180 -6.32 -27.80 -1.27
C GLN A 180 -5.36 -27.80 -0.08
N LYS A 181 -4.31 -28.63 -0.12
CA LYS A 181 -3.27 -28.63 0.92
C LYS A 181 -2.50 -27.31 0.99
N ALA A 182 -2.24 -26.67 -0.16
CA ALA A 182 -1.59 -25.38 -0.20
C ALA A 182 -2.46 -24.28 0.44
N ILE A 183 -3.76 -24.27 0.18
CA ILE A 183 -4.72 -23.37 0.79
C ILE A 183 -4.74 -23.52 2.32
N GLU A 184 -4.78 -24.74 2.84
CA GLU A 184 -4.73 -25.03 4.28
C GLU A 184 -3.48 -24.46 4.94
N GLN A 185 -2.32 -24.57 4.28
CA GLN A 185 -1.06 -23.98 4.77
C GLN A 185 -0.99 -22.44 4.63
N THR A 186 -1.79 -21.86 3.76
CA THR A 186 -1.84 -20.40 3.55
C THR A 186 -2.61 -19.69 4.65
N ILE A 187 -3.60 -20.34 5.24
CA ILE A 187 -4.49 -19.78 6.27
C ILE A 187 -3.79 -19.67 7.66
N LEU A 188 -2.68 -20.38 7.86
CA LEU A 188 -1.85 -20.31 9.08
C LEU A 188 -0.84 -19.15 9.01
#